data_69ae0a19221c2042393771cc12fdab23
#
_entry.id   69ae0a19221c2042393771cc12fdab23
#
_cell.length_a   1.000
_cell.length_b   1.000
_cell.length_c   1.000
_cell.angle_alpha   90.00
_cell.angle_beta   90.00
_cell.angle_gamma   90.00
#
_symmetry.space_group_name_H-M   'P 1'
#
loop_
_entity.id
_entity.type
_entity.pdbx_description
1 polymer ?
#
loop_
_entity_poly.entity_id
_entity_poly.type
_entity_poly.pdbx_seq_one_letter_code
_entity_poly.pdbx_strand_id
1 'polypeptide(L)'
;YNETESAPILAKQINARSTDIRGEAIKTLGKLKYKEIEPKLIEMYHVQPEEVKRNIIEAISDLKTDKALGFLYNAYDEADNWGTKRAILKALYAYSAMGRKTFDQLERKADSHTAILFAHTKHPLINQLS
;
A
#
# COMPACT_ATOMS: atom_id res chain seq x y z
N TYR A 1 -24.69 8.90 -8.36
CA TYR A 1 -24.01 7.73 -7.80
C TYR A 1 -23.69 7.98 -6.35
N ASN A 2 -24.12 7.10 -5.47
CA ASN A 2 -23.60 7.17 -4.12
C ASN A 2 -22.54 6.09 -3.93
N GLU A 3 -21.69 6.30 -2.93
CA GLU A 3 -20.53 5.43 -2.66
C GLU A 3 -20.94 3.99 -2.35
N THR A 4 -22.06 3.83 -1.65
CA THR A 4 -22.57 2.50 -1.27
C THR A 4 -22.96 1.68 -2.49
N GLU A 5 -23.46 2.31 -3.54
CA GLU A 5 -23.85 1.63 -4.77
C GLU A 5 -22.65 1.35 -5.67
N SER A 6 -21.67 2.25 -5.68
CA SER A 6 -20.51 2.13 -6.56
C SER A 6 -19.55 1.05 -6.13
N ALA A 7 -19.35 0.87 -4.82
CA ALA A 7 -18.33 -0.04 -4.30
C ALA A 7 -18.53 -1.49 -4.73
N PRO A 8 -19.75 -2.09 -4.65
CA PRO A 8 -19.93 -3.47 -5.11
C PRO A 8 -19.66 -3.65 -6.60
N ILE A 9 -19.99 -2.62 -7.41
CA ILE A 9 -19.71 -2.67 -8.85
C ILE A 9 -18.20 -2.67 -9.09
N LEU A 10 -17.48 -1.77 -8.41
CA LEU A 10 -16.03 -1.66 -8.53
C LEU A 10 -15.33 -2.92 -8.01
N ALA A 11 -15.89 -3.55 -6.99
CA ALA A 11 -15.31 -4.77 -6.42
C ALA A 11 -15.20 -5.89 -7.47
N LYS A 12 -16.07 -5.90 -8.46
CA LYS A 12 -15.99 -6.88 -9.54
C LYS A 12 -14.86 -6.57 -10.51
N GLN A 13 -14.45 -5.31 -10.61
CA GLN A 13 -13.43 -4.86 -11.55
C GLN A 13 -12.00 -5.17 -11.07
N ILE A 14 -11.80 -5.55 -9.82
CA ILE A 14 -10.47 -5.89 -9.35
C ILE A 14 -9.93 -7.16 -10.00
N ASN A 15 -10.79 -7.92 -10.66
CA ASN A 15 -10.40 -9.12 -11.41
C ASN A 15 -10.39 -8.86 -12.92
N ALA A 16 -10.51 -7.61 -13.37
CA ALA A 16 -10.48 -7.28 -14.78
C ALA A 16 -9.16 -7.73 -15.43
N ARG A 17 -9.21 -8.07 -16.72
CA ARG A 17 -8.01 -8.47 -17.46
C ARG A 17 -7.02 -7.32 -17.62
N SER A 18 -7.54 -6.11 -17.84
CA SER A 18 -6.72 -4.93 -17.95
C SER A 18 -6.13 -4.55 -16.59
N THR A 19 -4.81 -4.44 -16.51
CA THR A 19 -4.14 -4.00 -15.28
C THR A 19 -4.51 -2.57 -14.94
N ASP A 20 -4.76 -1.72 -15.93
CA ASP A 20 -5.18 -0.34 -15.71
C ASP A 20 -6.55 -0.29 -15.04
N ILE A 21 -7.50 -1.09 -15.54
CA ILE A 21 -8.84 -1.15 -14.95
C ILE A 21 -8.78 -1.71 -13.53
N ARG A 22 -8.01 -2.79 -13.34
CA ARG A 22 -7.81 -3.38 -12.01
C ARG A 22 -7.28 -2.35 -11.03
N GLY A 23 -6.20 -1.68 -11.42
CA GLY A 23 -5.54 -0.69 -10.57
C GLY A 23 -6.45 0.46 -10.21
N GLU A 24 -7.20 0.98 -11.18
CA GLU A 24 -8.12 2.09 -10.93
C GLU A 24 -9.25 1.68 -9.98
N ALA A 25 -9.80 0.48 -10.17
CA ALA A 25 -10.84 -0.03 -9.29
C ALA A 25 -10.33 -0.17 -7.86
N ILE A 26 -9.13 -0.71 -7.70
CA ILE A 26 -8.51 -0.90 -6.39
C ILE A 26 -8.31 0.44 -5.69
N LYS A 27 -7.73 1.43 -6.39
CA LYS A 27 -7.50 2.75 -5.82
C LYS A 27 -8.81 3.42 -5.39
N THR A 28 -9.82 3.33 -6.24
CA THR A 28 -11.12 3.94 -5.96
C THR A 28 -11.79 3.30 -4.75
N LEU A 29 -11.72 1.97 -4.62
CA LEU A 29 -12.27 1.28 -3.46
C LEU A 29 -11.59 1.73 -2.16
N GLY A 30 -10.29 1.97 -2.21
CA GLY A 30 -9.58 2.54 -1.06
C GLY A 30 -10.08 3.93 -0.71
N LYS A 31 -10.26 4.80 -1.69
CA LYS A 31 -10.76 6.16 -1.48
C LYS A 31 -12.19 6.16 -0.92
N LEU A 32 -13.00 5.21 -1.35
CA LEU A 32 -14.37 5.05 -0.84
C LEU A 32 -14.42 4.40 0.55
N LYS A 33 -13.29 3.99 1.09
CA LYS A 33 -13.20 3.32 2.40
C LYS A 33 -13.99 2.01 2.44
N TYR A 34 -14.00 1.27 1.35
CA TYR A 34 -14.71 0.00 1.26
C TYR A 34 -13.89 -1.12 1.93
N LYS A 35 -13.97 -1.19 3.24
CA LYS A 35 -13.12 -2.08 4.06
C LYS A 35 -13.30 -3.56 3.75
N GLU A 36 -14.46 -3.94 3.24
CA GLU A 36 -14.78 -5.32 2.91
C GLU A 36 -13.87 -5.89 1.82
N ILE A 37 -13.22 -5.03 1.02
CA ILE A 37 -12.34 -5.49 -0.05
C ILE A 37 -10.95 -5.88 0.46
N GLU A 38 -10.57 -5.51 1.68
CA GLU A 38 -9.22 -5.71 2.19
C GLU A 38 -8.72 -7.15 2.13
N PRO A 39 -9.49 -8.16 2.62
CA PRO A 39 -9.01 -9.54 2.54
C PRO A 39 -8.73 -9.98 1.11
N LYS A 40 -9.54 -9.51 0.16
CA LYS A 40 -9.37 -9.83 -1.25
C LYS A 40 -8.09 -9.22 -1.80
N LEU A 41 -7.80 -7.97 -1.42
CA LEU A 41 -6.60 -7.27 -1.86
C LEU A 41 -5.34 -7.97 -1.34
N ILE A 42 -5.36 -8.39 -0.09
CA ILE A 42 -4.23 -9.10 0.52
C ILE A 42 -4.02 -10.44 -0.19
N GLU A 43 -5.11 -11.16 -0.45
CA GLU A 43 -5.05 -12.46 -1.12
C GLU A 43 -4.45 -12.37 -2.52
N MET A 44 -4.82 -11.34 -3.28
CA MET A 44 -4.38 -11.23 -4.68
C MET A 44 -3.01 -10.58 -4.85
N TYR A 45 -2.45 -9.99 -3.81
CA TYR A 45 -1.27 -9.14 -3.89
C TYR A 45 -0.07 -9.79 -4.59
N HIS A 46 0.30 -10.99 -4.16
CA HIS A 46 1.57 -11.61 -4.57
C HIS A 46 1.66 -11.94 -6.05
N VAL A 47 0.52 -12.13 -6.71
CA VAL A 47 0.49 -12.51 -8.13
C VAL A 47 0.32 -11.32 -9.07
N GLN A 48 0.32 -10.10 -8.54
CA GLN A 48 0.09 -8.91 -9.35
C GLN A 48 1.39 -8.31 -9.87
N PRO A 49 1.33 -7.59 -11.02
CA PRO A 49 2.45 -6.77 -11.45
C PRO A 49 2.76 -5.68 -10.42
N GLU A 50 3.99 -5.18 -10.42
CA GLU A 50 4.43 -4.18 -9.42
C GLU A 50 3.52 -2.96 -9.36
N GLU A 51 3.04 -2.49 -10.51
CA GLU A 51 2.13 -1.34 -10.55
C GLU A 51 0.85 -1.60 -9.75
N VAL A 52 0.24 -2.78 -9.96
CA VAL A 52 -0.98 -3.15 -9.24
C VAL A 52 -0.69 -3.38 -7.76
N LYS A 53 0.47 -3.96 -7.44
CA LYS A 53 0.89 -4.10 -6.04
C LYS A 53 0.93 -2.75 -5.33
N ARG A 54 1.47 -1.73 -5.97
CA ARG A 54 1.51 -0.37 -5.39
C ARG A 54 0.10 0.19 -5.22
N ASN A 55 -0.81 -0.09 -6.16
CA ASN A 55 -2.20 0.32 -6.03
C ASN A 55 -2.88 -0.35 -4.83
N ILE A 56 -2.58 -1.62 -4.60
CA ILE A 56 -3.10 -2.35 -3.44
C ILE A 56 -2.57 -1.74 -2.14
N ILE A 57 -1.27 -1.43 -2.08
CA ILE A 57 -0.66 -0.80 -0.90
C ILE A 57 -1.33 0.54 -0.60
N GLU A 58 -1.55 1.35 -1.64
CA GLU A 58 -2.23 2.65 -1.48
C GLU A 58 -3.64 2.47 -0.94
N ALA A 59 -4.40 1.53 -1.52
CA ALA A 59 -5.77 1.26 -1.06
C ALA A 59 -5.79 0.80 0.39
N ILE A 60 -4.90 -0.10 0.77
CA ILE A 60 -4.79 -0.58 2.15
C ILE A 60 -4.46 0.57 3.09
N SER A 61 -3.58 1.48 2.67
CA SER A 61 -3.27 2.67 3.44
C SER A 61 -4.51 3.56 3.64
N ASP A 62 -5.33 3.70 2.61
CA ASP A 62 -6.56 4.49 2.70
C ASP A 62 -7.60 3.85 3.60
N LEU A 63 -7.68 2.52 3.62
CA LEU A 63 -8.64 1.78 4.44
C LEU A 63 -8.29 1.84 5.94
N LYS A 64 -7.02 1.94 6.28
CA LYS A 64 -6.52 2.13 7.64
C LYS A 64 -7.02 1.12 8.66
N THR A 65 -6.93 -0.16 8.33
CA THR A 65 -7.26 -1.21 9.28
C THR A 65 -5.97 -1.76 9.90
N ASP A 66 -5.97 -1.98 11.21
CA ASP A 66 -4.77 -2.47 11.89
C ASP A 66 -4.37 -3.88 11.45
N LYS A 67 -5.31 -4.64 10.94
CA LYS A 67 -5.04 -5.99 10.43
C LYS A 67 -4.02 -6.01 9.30
N ALA A 68 -3.93 -4.92 8.55
CA ALA A 68 -3.04 -4.84 7.40
C ALA A 68 -1.58 -4.57 7.77
N LEU A 69 -1.29 -4.18 9.01
CA LEU A 69 0.08 -3.86 9.41
C LEU A 69 1.03 -5.04 9.27
N GLY A 70 0.60 -6.22 9.69
CA GLY A 70 1.39 -7.44 9.52
C GLY A 70 1.65 -7.74 8.05
N PHE A 71 0.63 -7.55 7.22
CA PHE A 71 0.77 -7.74 5.79
C PHE A 71 1.80 -6.76 5.21
N LEU A 72 1.73 -5.48 5.58
CA LEU A 72 2.65 -4.46 5.07
C LEU A 72 4.09 -4.74 5.52
N TYR A 73 4.27 -5.17 6.76
CA TYR A 73 5.58 -5.53 7.27
C TYR A 73 6.21 -6.65 6.43
N ASN A 74 5.45 -7.73 6.21
CA ASN A 74 5.94 -8.86 5.43
C ASN A 74 6.15 -8.49 3.96
N ALA A 75 5.26 -7.67 3.41
CA ALA A 75 5.37 -7.22 2.02
C ALA A 75 6.65 -6.41 1.80
N TYR A 76 7.07 -5.62 2.79
CA TYR A 76 8.32 -4.88 2.73
C TYR A 76 9.51 -5.84 2.62
N ASP A 77 9.56 -6.84 3.50
CA ASP A 77 10.65 -7.80 3.49
C ASP A 77 10.75 -8.58 2.18
N GLU A 78 9.60 -8.90 1.60
CA GLU A 78 9.54 -9.68 0.36
C GLU A 78 9.77 -8.84 -0.91
N ALA A 79 9.65 -7.52 -0.82
CA ALA A 79 9.73 -6.67 -1.99
C ALA A 79 11.15 -6.56 -2.52
N ASP A 80 11.34 -6.82 -3.81
CA ASP A 80 12.61 -6.63 -4.50
C ASP A 80 12.70 -5.26 -5.16
N ASN A 81 11.57 -4.65 -5.40
CA ASN A 81 11.46 -3.39 -6.14
C ASN A 81 11.47 -2.22 -5.17
N TRP A 82 12.38 -1.25 -5.39
CA TRP A 82 12.49 -0.08 -4.54
C TRP A 82 11.23 0.78 -4.52
N GLY A 83 10.57 0.90 -5.69
CA GLY A 83 9.31 1.64 -5.76
C GLY A 83 8.25 1.05 -4.85
N THR A 84 8.18 -0.27 -4.79
CA THR A 84 7.25 -0.96 -3.91
C THR A 84 7.63 -0.81 -2.44
N LYS A 85 8.93 -0.93 -2.12
CA LYS A 85 9.40 -0.68 -0.75
C LYS A 85 9.04 0.74 -0.29
N ARG A 86 9.27 1.73 -1.15
CA ARG A 86 8.94 3.12 -0.83
C ARG A 86 7.45 3.31 -0.59
N ALA A 87 6.61 2.68 -1.43
CA ALA A 87 5.16 2.77 -1.26
C ALA A 87 4.72 2.19 0.09
N ILE A 88 5.30 1.07 0.49
CA ILE A 88 4.98 0.44 1.78
C ILE A 88 5.41 1.34 2.93
N LEU A 89 6.62 1.89 2.89
CA LEU A 89 7.10 2.78 3.95
C LEU A 89 6.26 4.04 4.07
N LYS A 90 5.88 4.62 2.94
CA LYS A 90 4.99 5.79 2.93
C LYS A 90 3.65 5.45 3.57
N ALA A 91 3.10 4.29 3.21
CA ALA A 91 1.84 3.83 3.78
C ALA A 91 1.94 3.67 5.30
N LEU A 92 2.98 2.99 5.78
CA LEU A 92 3.17 2.77 7.21
C LEU A 92 3.36 4.08 7.98
N TYR A 93 4.14 5.00 7.43
CA TYR A 93 4.45 6.27 8.10
C TYR A 93 3.19 7.14 8.25
N ALA A 94 2.30 7.10 7.25
CA ALA A 94 1.07 7.89 7.25
C ALA A 94 -0.12 7.17 7.89
N TYR A 95 0.04 5.92 8.27
CA TYR A 95 -1.07 5.03 8.61
C TYR A 95 -1.69 5.35 9.97
N SER A 96 -0.89 5.28 11.03
CA SER A 96 -1.34 5.46 12.40
C SER A 96 -0.12 5.39 13.32
N ALA A 97 -0.34 5.55 14.63
CA ALA A 97 0.73 5.36 15.62
C ALA A 97 1.32 3.95 15.53
N MET A 98 0.47 2.93 15.33
CA MET A 98 0.95 1.55 15.15
C MET A 98 1.74 1.39 13.86
N GLY A 99 1.31 2.05 12.80
CA GLY A 99 2.06 2.05 11.54
C GLY A 99 3.44 2.67 11.72
N ARG A 100 3.54 3.76 12.48
CA ARG A 100 4.83 4.37 12.81
C ARG A 100 5.73 3.44 13.57
N LYS A 101 5.19 2.69 14.52
CA LYS A 101 5.96 1.69 15.27
C LYS A 101 6.51 0.61 14.34
N THR A 102 5.69 0.14 13.41
CA THR A 102 6.11 -0.85 12.41
C THR A 102 7.20 -0.28 11.52
N PHE A 103 7.05 0.97 11.09
CA PHE A 103 8.07 1.68 10.32
C PHE A 103 9.39 1.73 11.10
N ASP A 104 9.35 2.09 12.38
CA ASP A 104 10.54 2.17 13.21
C ASP A 104 11.23 0.82 13.38
N GLN A 105 10.46 -0.26 13.49
CA GLN A 105 11.00 -1.61 13.58
C GLN A 105 11.77 -1.97 12.31
N LEU A 106 11.23 -1.63 11.15
CA LEU A 106 11.88 -1.89 9.88
C LEU A 106 13.14 -1.02 9.72
N GLU A 107 13.07 0.23 10.16
CA GLU A 107 14.21 1.14 10.08
C GLU A 107 15.39 0.63 10.91
N ARG A 108 15.13 0.09 12.09
CA ARG A 108 16.19 -0.48 12.93
C ARG A 108 16.90 -1.67 12.30
N LYS A 109 16.23 -2.37 11.39
CA LYS A 109 16.78 -3.53 10.68
C LYS A 109 17.38 -3.15 9.33
N ALA A 110 17.24 -1.90 8.91
CA ALA A 110 17.67 -1.46 7.59
C ALA A 110 19.19 -1.47 7.48
N ASP A 111 19.70 -1.92 6.33
CA ASP A 111 21.11 -1.80 6.02
C ASP A 111 21.42 -0.41 5.45
N SER A 112 22.70 -0.13 5.17
CA SER A 112 23.09 1.17 4.63
C SER A 112 22.48 1.44 3.26
N HIS A 113 22.21 0.39 2.50
CA HIS A 113 21.64 0.51 1.15
C HIS A 113 20.19 0.97 1.17
N THR A 114 19.38 0.46 2.11
CA THR A 114 17.95 0.80 2.20
C THR A 114 17.67 1.96 3.16
N ALA A 115 18.63 2.36 3.99
CA ALA A 115 18.43 3.43 4.97
C ALA A 115 17.93 4.73 4.33
N ILE A 116 18.34 5.01 3.10
CA ILE A 116 17.91 6.22 2.37
C ILE A 116 16.41 6.27 2.16
N LEU A 117 15.76 5.10 2.00
CA LEU A 117 14.32 5.03 1.81
C LEU A 117 13.56 5.55 3.03
N PHE A 118 14.06 5.20 4.22
CA PHE A 118 13.46 5.65 5.48
C PHE A 118 13.64 7.16 5.65
N ALA A 119 14.84 7.66 5.35
CA ALA A 119 15.13 9.08 5.43
C ALA A 119 14.23 9.89 4.51
N HIS A 120 14.05 9.45 3.27
CA HIS A 120 13.19 10.13 2.30
C HIS A 120 11.73 10.12 2.74
N THR A 121 11.27 9.04 3.37
CA THR A 121 9.89 8.96 3.87
C THR A 121 9.65 9.95 4.99
N LYS A 122 10.60 10.05 5.93
CA LYS A 122 10.47 10.97 7.08
C LYS A 122 10.68 12.43 6.68
N HIS A 123 11.44 12.69 5.62
CA HIS A 123 11.82 14.04 5.21
C HIS A 123 11.53 14.25 3.72
N PRO A 124 10.26 14.46 3.36
CA PRO A 124 9.89 14.60 1.93
C PRO A 124 10.62 15.73 1.20
N LEU A 125 11.05 16.77 1.93
CA LEU A 125 11.81 17.88 1.31
C LEU A 125 13.14 17.41 0.74
N ILE A 126 13.75 16.39 1.32
CA ILE A 126 15.00 15.81 0.80
C ILE A 126 14.73 15.20 -0.58
N ASN A 127 13.58 14.57 -0.76
CA ASN A 127 13.18 14.03 -2.07
C ASN A 127 13.08 15.12 -3.14
N GLN A 128 12.57 16.29 -2.77
CA GLN A 128 12.42 17.41 -3.69
C GLN A 128 13.76 18.01 -4.08
N LEU A 129 14.73 17.94 -3.19
CA LEU A 129 16.06 18.51 -3.43
C LEU A 129 16.97 17.57 -4.24
N SER A 130 16.66 16.30 -4.23
CA SER A 130 17.43 15.31 -4.98
C SER A 130 16.82 15.06 -6.35
#